data_da5c2f69815b2310dd3c4e6d833b6390
#
_entry.id   da5c2f69815b2310dd3c4e6d833b6390
#
_cell.length_a   1.000
_cell.length_b   1.000
_cell.length_c   1.000
_cell.angle_alpha   90.00
_cell.angle_beta   90.00
_cell.angle_gamma   90.00
#
_symmetry.space_group_name_H-M   'P 1'
#
loop_
_entity.id
_entity.type
_entity.pdbx_description
1 polymer ?
#
loop_
_entity_poly.entity_id
_entity_poly.type
_entity_poly.pdbx_seq_one_letter_code
_entity_poly.pdbx_strand_id
1 'polypeptide(L)'
;MNNIIEIKNLYKNYQTKKEEINVLKNINLNIKEGELISLVGESGVGKSTLLSIISGLENISSGTIKKKDNIVISYMLQDNSLMPYLDVLDNCLLSLKIKKIYNKNSKKDIINLLNKYGLKDYIYSYPNELSGGQKQRVSLVRALSVKPDILLLDEPFSKLDYKTKKDISLDIKKIVKENNMTMIMVTHDIEDAVNLSDKVIVLSKKNKSIKNRYVINYDNKTNDIFLKYYNMIWRDLNDVRWKKNIFKKNKKK
;
A
#
# COMPACT_ATOMS: atom_id res chain seq x y z
N MET A 1 -8.58 -10.39 17.93
CA MET A 1 -8.56 -9.30 16.92
C MET A 1 -9.52 -9.67 15.81
N ASN A 2 -10.48 -8.80 15.52
CA ASN A 2 -11.50 -9.06 14.48
C ASN A 2 -10.95 -8.73 13.10
N ASN A 3 -11.42 -9.46 12.07
CA ASN A 3 -11.10 -9.11 10.69
C ASN A 3 -11.82 -7.82 10.31
N ILE A 4 -11.08 -6.84 9.77
CA ILE A 4 -11.67 -5.61 9.18
C ILE A 4 -12.07 -5.85 7.71
N ILE A 5 -11.36 -6.78 7.04
CA ILE A 5 -11.69 -7.26 5.68
C ILE A 5 -11.54 -8.78 5.62
N GLU A 6 -12.51 -9.45 5.01
CA GLU A 6 -12.47 -10.88 4.67
C GLU A 6 -12.76 -11.07 3.19
N ILE A 7 -11.82 -11.66 2.45
CA ILE A 7 -11.93 -11.99 1.03
C ILE A 7 -11.92 -13.49 0.87
N LYS A 8 -12.93 -14.05 0.21
CA LYS A 8 -13.05 -15.50 -0.07
C LYS A 8 -13.29 -15.75 -1.54
N ASN A 9 -12.45 -16.62 -2.11
CA ASN A 9 -12.54 -17.10 -3.49
C ASN A 9 -12.77 -15.97 -4.51
N LEU A 10 -12.06 -14.85 -4.34
CA LEU A 10 -12.22 -13.69 -5.20
C LEU A 10 -11.58 -13.92 -6.57
N TYR A 11 -12.35 -13.67 -7.61
CA TYR A 11 -11.91 -13.64 -9.00
C TYR A 11 -12.17 -12.24 -9.59
N LYS A 12 -11.27 -11.79 -10.44
CA LYS A 12 -11.47 -10.58 -11.25
C LYS A 12 -11.02 -10.82 -12.68
N ASN A 13 -11.97 -10.65 -13.59
CA ASN A 13 -11.79 -10.76 -15.02
C ASN A 13 -12.21 -9.44 -15.68
N TYR A 14 -11.56 -9.08 -16.78
CA TYR A 14 -11.96 -7.99 -17.64
C TYR A 14 -12.34 -8.53 -19.00
N GLN A 15 -13.50 -8.12 -19.50
CA GLN A 15 -13.94 -8.44 -20.83
C GLN A 15 -13.37 -7.44 -21.81
N THR A 16 -12.58 -7.90 -22.77
CA THR A 16 -12.14 -7.10 -23.91
C THR A 16 -12.96 -7.49 -25.16
N LYS A 17 -12.83 -6.74 -26.24
CA LYS A 17 -13.49 -7.09 -27.50
C LYS A 17 -13.04 -8.43 -28.08
N LYS A 18 -11.87 -8.93 -27.68
CA LYS A 18 -11.24 -10.13 -28.27
C LYS A 18 -11.24 -11.32 -27.31
N GLU A 19 -11.09 -11.08 -26.00
CA GLU A 19 -10.89 -12.15 -25.02
C GLU A 19 -11.26 -11.68 -23.61
N GLU A 20 -11.48 -12.65 -22.74
CA GLU A 20 -11.61 -12.45 -21.30
C GLU A 20 -10.23 -12.53 -20.64
N ILE A 21 -9.80 -11.46 -19.99
CA ILE A 21 -8.51 -11.38 -19.30
C ILE A 21 -8.72 -11.62 -17.82
N ASN A 22 -8.26 -12.76 -17.33
CA ASN A 22 -8.22 -13.05 -15.89
C ASN A 22 -7.08 -12.26 -15.25
N VAL A 23 -7.37 -11.45 -14.23
CA VAL A 23 -6.38 -10.63 -13.50
C VAL A 23 -6.12 -11.18 -12.11
N LEU A 24 -7.16 -11.56 -11.38
CA LEU A 24 -7.05 -12.20 -10.06
C LEU A 24 -7.84 -13.52 -10.07
N LYS A 25 -7.23 -14.57 -9.48
CA LYS A 25 -7.80 -15.90 -9.44
C LYS A 25 -7.72 -16.49 -8.03
N ASN A 26 -8.88 -16.80 -7.46
CA ASN A 26 -9.02 -17.46 -6.16
C ASN A 26 -8.22 -16.76 -5.04
N ILE A 27 -8.36 -15.43 -4.94
CA ILE A 27 -7.74 -14.68 -3.84
C ILE A 27 -8.52 -14.93 -2.56
N ASN A 28 -7.83 -15.43 -1.55
CA ASN A 28 -8.33 -15.61 -0.19
C ASN A 28 -7.45 -14.81 0.76
N LEU A 29 -8.01 -13.84 1.49
CA LEU A 29 -7.24 -12.93 2.34
C LEU A 29 -8.08 -12.43 3.50
N ASN A 30 -7.54 -12.55 4.71
CA ASN A 30 -8.08 -11.95 5.91
C ASN A 30 -7.12 -10.87 6.40
N ILE A 31 -7.66 -9.70 6.66
CA ILE A 31 -6.93 -8.53 7.15
C ILE A 31 -7.49 -8.17 8.52
N LYS A 32 -6.62 -8.11 9.52
CA LYS A 32 -6.98 -7.74 10.88
C LYS A 32 -6.95 -6.21 11.05
N GLU A 33 -7.75 -5.72 11.98
CA GLU A 33 -7.72 -4.30 12.36
C GLU A 33 -6.34 -3.92 12.92
N GLY A 34 -5.79 -2.78 12.47
CA GLY A 34 -4.45 -2.30 12.84
C GLY A 34 -3.28 -3.04 12.17
N GLU A 35 -3.54 -4.00 11.27
CA GLU A 35 -2.50 -4.75 10.57
C GLU A 35 -1.91 -3.93 9.40
N LEU A 36 -0.58 -3.94 9.28
CA LEU A 36 0.16 -3.35 8.17
C LEU A 36 0.54 -4.43 7.17
N ILE A 37 0.02 -4.35 5.96
CA ILE A 37 0.20 -5.37 4.91
C ILE A 37 0.85 -4.73 3.69
N SER A 38 1.87 -5.40 3.12
CA SER A 38 2.39 -5.10 1.79
C SER A 38 2.01 -6.18 0.78
N LEU A 39 1.56 -5.74 -0.39
CA LEU A 39 1.35 -6.57 -1.57
C LEU A 39 2.54 -6.37 -2.51
N VAL A 40 3.29 -7.43 -2.79
CA VAL A 40 4.42 -7.40 -3.71
C VAL A 40 4.20 -8.37 -4.86
N GLY A 41 4.79 -8.07 -6.01
CA GLY A 41 4.67 -8.89 -7.22
C GLY A 41 5.10 -8.12 -8.45
N GLU A 42 5.27 -8.82 -9.57
CA GLU A 42 5.63 -8.22 -10.85
C GLU A 42 4.61 -7.16 -11.31
N SER A 43 5.05 -6.29 -12.23
CA SER A 43 4.13 -5.34 -12.87
C SER A 43 3.00 -6.07 -13.61
N GLY A 44 1.78 -5.55 -13.50
CA GLY A 44 0.59 -6.14 -14.12
C GLY A 44 0.06 -7.43 -13.47
N VAL A 45 0.54 -7.81 -12.26
CA VAL A 45 0.05 -9.02 -11.56
C VAL A 45 -1.32 -8.83 -10.87
N GLY A 46 -1.88 -7.62 -10.87
CA GLY A 46 -3.19 -7.34 -10.26
C GLY A 46 -3.14 -6.69 -8.87
N LYS A 47 -2.00 -6.17 -8.41
CA LYS A 47 -1.87 -5.51 -7.10
C LYS A 47 -2.81 -4.31 -6.96
N SER A 48 -2.72 -3.36 -7.88
CA SER A 48 -3.59 -2.16 -7.90
C SER A 48 -5.06 -2.52 -8.13
N THR A 49 -5.35 -3.56 -8.92
CA THR A 49 -6.71 -4.10 -9.08
C THR A 49 -7.27 -4.60 -7.75
N LEU A 50 -6.47 -5.32 -6.96
CA LEU A 50 -6.90 -5.78 -5.64
C LEU A 50 -7.16 -4.61 -4.69
N LEU A 51 -6.31 -3.57 -4.71
CA LEU A 51 -6.54 -2.33 -3.93
C LEU A 51 -7.82 -1.62 -4.38
N SER A 52 -8.07 -1.50 -5.69
CA SER A 52 -9.28 -0.88 -6.24
C SER A 52 -10.55 -1.66 -5.85
N ILE A 53 -10.49 -2.99 -5.78
CA ILE A 53 -11.59 -3.81 -5.27
C ILE A 53 -11.79 -3.59 -3.77
N ILE A 54 -10.72 -3.53 -2.99
CA ILE A 54 -10.79 -3.27 -1.55
C ILE A 54 -11.36 -1.88 -1.28
N SER A 55 -10.99 -0.86 -2.07
CA SER A 55 -11.55 0.50 -1.94
C SER A 55 -13.03 0.59 -2.34
N GLY A 56 -13.52 -0.34 -3.16
CA GLY A 56 -14.87 -0.31 -3.74
C GLY A 56 -14.95 0.45 -5.08
N LEU A 57 -13.82 0.85 -5.65
CA LEU A 57 -13.76 1.48 -6.98
C LEU A 57 -13.95 0.46 -8.11
N GLU A 58 -13.70 -0.83 -7.83
CA GLU A 58 -13.79 -1.90 -8.80
C GLU A 58 -14.61 -3.06 -8.24
N ASN A 59 -15.46 -3.66 -9.06
CA ASN A 59 -16.27 -4.81 -8.68
C ASN A 59 -15.52 -6.13 -8.89
N ILE A 60 -15.81 -7.12 -8.09
CA ILE A 60 -15.35 -8.50 -8.28
C ILE A 60 -16.15 -9.18 -9.39
N SER A 61 -15.55 -10.17 -10.07
CA SER A 61 -16.27 -11.02 -11.04
C SER A 61 -16.99 -12.17 -10.34
N SER A 62 -16.38 -12.76 -9.29
CA SER A 62 -17.00 -13.76 -8.43
C SER A 62 -16.28 -13.86 -7.08
N GLY A 63 -16.87 -14.62 -6.15
CA GLY A 63 -16.38 -14.71 -4.76
C GLY A 63 -17.08 -13.73 -3.84
N THR A 64 -16.47 -13.44 -2.70
CA THR A 64 -17.01 -12.49 -1.71
C THR A 64 -15.94 -11.61 -1.11
N ILE A 65 -16.31 -10.36 -0.82
CA ILE A 65 -15.55 -9.45 0.02
C ILE A 65 -16.46 -8.89 1.10
N LYS A 66 -16.13 -9.15 2.36
CA LYS A 66 -16.82 -8.57 3.51
C LYS A 66 -15.92 -7.53 4.16
N LYS A 67 -16.48 -6.39 4.50
CA LYS A 67 -15.81 -5.29 5.20
C LYS A 67 -16.58 -5.00 6.48
N LYS A 68 -15.89 -4.57 7.53
CA LYS A 68 -16.52 -4.06 8.75
C LYS A 68 -17.41 -2.86 8.38
N ASP A 69 -18.57 -2.74 9.02
CA ASP A 69 -19.49 -1.63 8.75
C ASP A 69 -18.93 -0.28 9.17
N ASN A 70 -19.36 0.77 8.48
CA ASN A 70 -19.05 2.18 8.77
C ASN A 70 -17.55 2.54 8.79
N ILE A 71 -16.70 1.79 8.08
CA ILE A 71 -15.28 2.10 7.97
C ILE A 71 -15.00 3.18 6.93
N VAL A 72 -14.04 4.04 7.25
CA VAL A 72 -13.49 5.04 6.33
C VAL A 72 -12.28 4.46 5.63
N ILE A 73 -12.38 4.27 4.32
CA ILE A 73 -11.26 3.85 3.47
C ILE A 73 -10.73 5.08 2.74
N SER A 74 -9.42 5.28 2.77
CA SER A 74 -8.72 6.26 1.95
C SER A 74 -7.74 5.58 1.03
N TYR A 75 -7.68 6.03 -0.23
CA TYR A 75 -6.83 5.44 -1.26
C TYR A 75 -5.95 6.49 -1.93
N MET A 76 -4.64 6.31 -1.79
CA MET A 76 -3.64 7.03 -2.55
C MET A 76 -3.32 6.26 -3.83
N LEU A 77 -3.81 6.77 -4.97
CA LEU A 77 -3.58 6.19 -6.28
C LEU A 77 -2.14 6.45 -6.79
N GLN A 78 -1.62 5.57 -7.62
CA GLN A 78 -0.28 5.66 -8.21
C GLN A 78 -0.04 6.98 -8.97
N ASP A 79 -1.05 7.49 -9.67
CA ASP A 79 -0.97 8.73 -10.47
C ASP A 79 -1.16 10.02 -9.66
N ASN A 80 -1.17 9.93 -8.32
CA ASN A 80 -1.42 11.04 -7.39
C ASN A 80 -2.80 11.70 -7.52
N SER A 81 -3.40 11.77 -8.71
CA SER A 81 -4.75 12.27 -9.00
C SER A 81 -5.11 13.59 -8.29
N LEU A 82 -4.16 14.54 -8.25
CA LEU A 82 -4.41 15.87 -7.70
C LEU A 82 -5.30 16.66 -8.65
N MET A 83 -6.23 17.43 -8.09
CA MET A 83 -7.08 18.33 -8.86
C MET A 83 -6.25 19.51 -9.37
N PRO A 84 -6.07 19.68 -10.69
CA PRO A 84 -5.12 20.66 -11.24
C PRO A 84 -5.52 22.12 -11.00
N TYR A 85 -6.79 22.38 -10.72
CA TYR A 85 -7.36 23.70 -10.46
C TYR A 85 -7.47 24.05 -8.97
N LEU A 86 -7.03 23.17 -8.08
CA LEU A 86 -6.94 23.40 -6.64
C LEU A 86 -5.47 23.50 -6.22
N ASP A 87 -5.16 24.41 -5.30
CA ASP A 87 -3.85 24.46 -4.66
C ASP A 87 -3.62 23.23 -3.77
N VAL A 88 -2.43 23.11 -3.19
CA VAL A 88 -2.04 21.99 -2.32
C VAL A 88 -2.96 21.89 -1.11
N LEU A 89 -3.26 23.00 -0.44
CA LEU A 89 -4.11 23.02 0.74
C LEU A 89 -5.53 22.56 0.40
N ASP A 90 -6.11 23.11 -0.65
CA ASP A 90 -7.47 22.75 -1.06
C ASP A 90 -7.57 21.32 -1.60
N ASN A 91 -6.54 20.80 -2.27
CA ASN A 91 -6.44 19.37 -2.60
C ASN A 91 -6.51 18.49 -1.35
N CYS A 92 -5.81 18.86 -0.28
CA CYS A 92 -5.81 18.09 0.97
C CYS A 92 -7.12 18.24 1.76
N LEU A 93 -7.79 19.41 1.67
CA LEU A 93 -9.06 19.67 2.33
C LEU A 93 -10.26 19.06 1.59
N LEU A 94 -10.11 18.75 0.30
CA LEU A 94 -11.20 18.29 -0.57
C LEU A 94 -11.95 17.09 0.01
N SER A 95 -11.24 16.08 0.47
CA SER A 95 -11.84 14.86 1.03
C SER A 95 -12.68 15.17 2.29
N LEU A 96 -12.25 16.11 3.13
CA LEU A 96 -12.98 16.53 4.32
C LEU A 96 -14.26 17.30 3.95
N LYS A 97 -14.17 18.16 2.92
CA LYS A 97 -15.31 18.92 2.39
C LYS A 97 -16.37 17.97 1.79
N ILE A 98 -15.96 17.02 0.96
CA ILE A 98 -16.86 16.02 0.34
C ILE A 98 -17.55 15.15 1.41
N LYS A 99 -16.82 14.70 2.42
CA LYS A 99 -17.38 13.90 3.52
C LYS A 99 -18.18 14.71 4.53
N LYS A 100 -18.26 16.04 4.38
CA LYS A 100 -18.95 16.98 5.30
C LYS A 100 -18.42 16.91 6.74
N ILE A 101 -17.15 16.59 6.93
CA ILE A 101 -16.46 16.53 8.24
C ILE A 101 -15.47 17.68 8.42
N TYR A 102 -15.42 18.62 7.49
CA TYR A 102 -14.62 19.82 7.59
C TYR A 102 -15.09 20.68 8.78
N ASN A 103 -14.15 21.11 9.63
CA ASN A 103 -14.40 21.95 10.81
C ASN A 103 -13.33 23.05 10.96
N LYS A 104 -13.45 23.92 11.97
CA LYS A 104 -12.57 25.07 12.21
C LYS A 104 -11.08 24.69 12.35
N ASN A 105 -10.78 23.50 12.85
CA ASN A 105 -9.41 23.03 13.08
C ASN A 105 -8.81 22.34 11.84
N SER A 106 -9.64 21.88 10.90
CA SER A 106 -9.22 21.10 9.74
C SER A 106 -8.11 21.78 8.94
N LYS A 107 -8.23 23.09 8.71
CA LYS A 107 -7.21 23.86 7.98
C LYS A 107 -5.86 23.85 8.72
N LYS A 108 -5.87 24.06 10.03
CA LYS A 108 -4.67 24.06 10.87
C LYS A 108 -4.02 22.68 10.90
N ASP A 109 -4.82 21.62 11.05
CA ASP A 109 -4.32 20.24 11.09
C ASP A 109 -3.64 19.85 9.77
N ILE A 110 -4.26 20.22 8.63
CA ILE A 110 -3.67 19.96 7.30
C ILE A 110 -2.40 20.76 7.08
N ILE A 111 -2.35 22.03 7.47
CA ILE A 111 -1.13 22.84 7.39
C ILE A 111 0.00 22.23 8.22
N ASN A 112 -0.29 21.77 9.43
CA ASN A 112 0.71 21.08 10.27
C ASN A 112 1.21 19.80 9.60
N LEU A 113 0.33 19.03 8.97
CA LEU A 113 0.69 17.82 8.27
C LEU A 113 1.54 18.12 7.02
N LEU A 114 1.17 19.15 6.23
CA LEU A 114 1.97 19.61 5.09
C LEU A 114 3.36 20.08 5.52
N ASN A 115 3.46 20.83 6.61
CA ASN A 115 4.75 21.25 7.17
C ASN A 115 5.61 20.07 7.58
N LYS A 116 5.03 19.07 8.25
CA LYS A 116 5.71 17.83 8.66
C LYS A 116 6.30 17.08 7.45
N TYR A 117 5.58 17.09 6.31
CA TYR A 117 6.03 16.43 5.08
C TYR A 117 6.88 17.33 4.16
N GLY A 118 7.42 18.46 4.68
CA GLY A 118 8.32 19.35 3.95
C GLY A 118 7.64 20.07 2.78
N LEU A 119 6.37 20.42 2.93
CA LEU A 119 5.57 21.14 1.93
C LEU A 119 5.18 22.54 2.37
N LYS A 120 5.86 23.09 3.41
CA LYS A 120 5.56 24.40 3.97
C LYS A 120 5.51 25.53 2.92
N ASP A 121 6.48 25.55 2.03
CA ASP A 121 6.63 26.61 1.03
C ASP A 121 5.73 26.41 -0.19
N TYR A 122 5.02 25.27 -0.26
CA TYR A 122 4.17 24.87 -1.40
C TYR A 122 2.68 24.81 -1.05
N ILE A 123 2.26 25.30 0.13
CA ILE A 123 0.90 25.16 0.64
C ILE A 123 -0.14 25.74 -0.35
N TYR A 124 0.19 26.82 -1.03
CA TYR A 124 -0.67 27.52 -1.98
C TYR A 124 -0.23 27.34 -3.45
N SER A 125 0.74 26.46 -3.71
CA SER A 125 1.15 26.11 -5.08
C SER A 125 0.12 25.20 -5.73
N TYR A 126 0.04 25.27 -7.07
CA TYR A 126 -0.79 24.38 -7.86
C TYR A 126 -0.02 23.11 -8.27
N PRO A 127 -0.72 22.02 -8.61
CA PRO A 127 -0.04 20.75 -8.96
C PRO A 127 0.98 20.85 -10.10
N ASN A 128 0.78 21.74 -11.07
CA ASN A 128 1.71 21.94 -12.19
C ASN A 128 3.05 22.56 -11.75
N GLU A 129 3.09 23.24 -10.60
CA GLU A 129 4.29 23.87 -10.03
C GLU A 129 5.12 22.92 -9.18
N LEU A 130 4.60 21.69 -8.93
CA LEU A 130 5.21 20.73 -8.03
C LEU A 130 6.04 19.68 -8.78
N SER A 131 7.16 19.27 -8.17
CA SER A 131 7.90 18.08 -8.59
C SER A 131 7.08 16.80 -8.38
N GLY A 132 7.48 15.70 -9.02
CA GLY A 132 6.82 14.39 -8.85
C GLY A 132 6.78 13.91 -7.38
N GLY A 133 7.89 14.11 -6.64
CA GLY A 133 7.95 13.77 -5.22
C GLY A 133 7.08 14.67 -4.33
N GLN A 134 6.98 15.97 -4.65
CA GLN A 134 6.07 16.87 -3.95
C GLN A 134 4.62 16.48 -4.18
N LYS A 135 4.22 16.20 -5.42
CA LYS A 135 2.87 15.67 -5.74
C LYS A 135 2.54 14.42 -4.97
N GLN A 136 3.52 13.52 -4.84
CA GLN A 136 3.34 12.26 -4.10
C GLN A 136 3.11 12.51 -2.61
N ARG A 137 3.88 13.43 -2.00
CA ARG A 137 3.70 13.84 -0.59
C ARG A 137 2.35 14.54 -0.36
N VAL A 138 1.91 15.40 -1.28
CA VAL A 138 0.56 16.01 -1.22
C VAL A 138 -0.53 14.97 -1.27
N SER A 139 -0.44 13.98 -2.16
CA SER A 139 -1.40 12.87 -2.26
C SER A 139 -1.46 12.04 -0.98
N LEU A 140 -0.32 11.83 -0.34
CA LEU A 140 -0.25 11.14 0.95
C LEU A 140 -0.93 11.95 2.06
N VAL A 141 -0.63 13.24 2.17
CA VAL A 141 -1.30 14.14 3.15
C VAL A 141 -2.81 14.16 2.92
N ARG A 142 -3.26 14.24 1.66
CA ARG A 142 -4.68 14.15 1.31
C ARG A 142 -5.31 12.82 1.76
N ALA A 143 -4.60 11.70 1.60
CA ALA A 143 -5.10 10.40 2.02
C ALA A 143 -5.20 10.27 3.56
N LEU A 144 -4.26 10.85 4.29
CA LEU A 144 -4.24 10.88 5.76
C LEU A 144 -5.24 11.87 6.38
N SER A 145 -5.67 12.90 5.62
CA SER A 145 -6.50 14.00 6.12
C SER A 145 -7.81 13.55 6.75
N VAL A 146 -8.42 12.49 6.24
CA VAL A 146 -9.71 11.96 6.70
C VAL A 146 -9.59 11.01 7.90
N LYS A 147 -8.37 10.78 8.42
CA LYS A 147 -8.07 9.82 9.51
C LYS A 147 -8.75 8.47 9.24
N PRO A 148 -8.36 7.76 8.17
CA PRO A 148 -9.07 6.57 7.74
C PRO A 148 -8.86 5.38 8.68
N ASP A 149 -9.84 4.46 8.74
CA ASP A 149 -9.69 3.14 9.38
C ASP A 149 -8.78 2.25 8.52
N ILE A 150 -8.87 2.40 7.18
CA ILE A 150 -8.03 1.68 6.23
C ILE A 150 -7.35 2.67 5.27
N LEU A 151 -6.04 2.65 5.26
CA LEU A 151 -5.20 3.42 4.35
C LEU A 151 -4.66 2.50 3.24
N LEU A 152 -5.07 2.76 2.00
CA LEU A 152 -4.59 2.06 0.80
C LEU A 152 -3.55 2.93 0.11
N LEU A 153 -2.36 2.37 -0.15
CA LEU A 153 -1.24 3.08 -0.76
C LEU A 153 -0.75 2.30 -2.00
N ASP A 154 -0.82 2.91 -3.18
CA ASP A 154 -0.31 2.32 -4.42
C ASP A 154 1.00 2.99 -4.82
N GLU A 155 2.11 2.28 -4.60
CA GLU A 155 3.49 2.74 -4.83
C GLU A 155 3.81 4.12 -4.22
N PRO A 156 3.60 4.31 -2.90
CA PRO A 156 3.63 5.62 -2.26
C PRO A 156 5.00 6.29 -2.24
N PHE A 157 6.07 5.58 -2.58
CA PHE A 157 7.45 6.08 -2.49
C PHE A 157 8.20 6.07 -3.82
N SER A 158 7.56 5.67 -4.93
CA SER A 158 8.21 5.43 -6.22
C SER A 158 8.91 6.65 -6.84
N LYS A 159 8.50 7.87 -6.47
CA LYS A 159 9.03 9.15 -7.00
C LYS A 159 9.86 9.93 -5.98
N LEU A 160 10.23 9.31 -4.86
CA LEU A 160 10.99 9.94 -3.78
C LEU A 160 12.47 9.52 -3.84
N ASP A 161 13.37 10.44 -3.50
CA ASP A 161 14.76 10.10 -3.24
C ASP A 161 14.87 9.25 -1.95
N TYR A 162 15.99 8.53 -1.82
CA TYR A 162 16.19 7.55 -0.74
C TYR A 162 16.02 8.14 0.67
N LYS A 163 16.59 9.35 0.92
CA LYS A 163 16.52 9.98 2.24
C LYS A 163 15.07 10.36 2.58
N THR A 164 14.41 11.10 1.68
CA THR A 164 13.01 11.50 1.84
C THR A 164 12.09 10.30 1.99
N LYS A 165 12.31 9.24 1.19
CA LYS A 165 11.57 7.98 1.28
C LYS A 165 11.69 7.37 2.67
N LYS A 166 12.91 7.25 3.21
CA LYS A 166 13.16 6.67 4.53
C LYS A 166 12.43 7.43 5.64
N ASP A 167 12.54 8.74 5.65
CA ASP A 167 11.93 9.60 6.67
C ASP A 167 10.40 9.50 6.62
N ILE A 168 9.81 9.61 5.42
CA ILE A 168 8.35 9.54 5.23
C ILE A 168 7.82 8.15 5.57
N SER A 169 8.51 7.09 5.20
CA SER A 169 8.07 5.72 5.46
C SER A 169 8.00 5.40 6.96
N LEU A 170 8.98 5.87 7.73
CA LEU A 170 8.98 5.75 9.19
C LEU A 170 7.85 6.55 9.83
N ASP A 171 7.61 7.77 9.35
CA ASP A 171 6.52 8.62 9.83
C ASP A 171 5.14 8.01 9.56
N ILE A 172 4.93 7.46 8.35
CA ILE A 172 3.67 6.77 8.02
C ILE A 172 3.45 5.60 8.96
N LYS A 173 4.46 4.76 9.16
CA LYS A 173 4.38 3.61 10.06
C LYS A 173 3.99 4.04 11.47
N LYS A 174 4.61 5.12 11.97
CA LYS A 174 4.30 5.69 13.28
C LYS A 174 2.86 6.18 13.36
N ILE A 175 2.41 7.00 12.38
CA ILE A 175 1.04 7.54 12.34
C ILE A 175 0.00 6.41 12.28
N VAL A 176 0.25 5.40 11.43
CA VAL A 176 -0.67 4.27 11.27
C VAL A 176 -0.78 3.47 12.57
N LYS A 177 0.34 3.20 13.25
CA LYS A 177 0.34 2.46 14.53
C LYS A 177 -0.29 3.29 15.67
N GLU A 178 0.05 4.57 15.81
CA GLU A 178 -0.49 5.44 16.86
C GLU A 178 -2.01 5.63 16.76
N ASN A 179 -2.57 5.61 15.55
CA ASN A 179 -4.00 5.75 15.29
C ASN A 179 -4.73 4.42 15.08
N ASN A 180 -4.07 3.29 15.31
CA ASN A 180 -4.60 1.94 15.07
C ASN A 180 -5.23 1.77 13.68
N MET A 181 -4.67 2.44 12.66
CA MET A 181 -5.11 2.32 11.27
C MET A 181 -4.65 0.99 10.69
N THR A 182 -5.47 0.40 9.83
CA THR A 182 -5.05 -0.71 8.96
C THR A 182 -4.40 -0.14 7.70
N MET A 183 -3.24 -0.64 7.30
CA MET A 183 -2.56 -0.19 6.07
C MET A 183 -2.39 -1.33 5.09
N ILE A 184 -2.73 -1.08 3.83
CA ILE A 184 -2.43 -2.00 2.73
C ILE A 184 -1.65 -1.21 1.69
N MET A 185 -0.39 -1.60 1.48
CA MET A 185 0.52 -0.94 0.57
C MET A 185 0.88 -1.86 -0.60
N VAL A 186 0.84 -1.35 -1.80
CA VAL A 186 1.46 -1.96 -2.98
C VAL A 186 2.83 -1.36 -3.18
N THR A 187 3.83 -2.20 -3.33
CA THR A 187 5.19 -1.78 -3.67
C THR A 187 5.90 -2.86 -4.49
N HIS A 188 6.84 -2.45 -5.31
CA HIS A 188 7.81 -3.35 -5.96
C HIS A 188 9.12 -3.43 -5.17
N ASP A 189 9.30 -2.61 -4.15
CA ASP A 189 10.49 -2.58 -3.29
C ASP A 189 10.30 -3.52 -2.10
N ILE A 190 11.15 -4.57 -2.06
CA ILE A 190 11.11 -5.57 -0.97
C ILE A 190 11.56 -4.96 0.35
N GLU A 191 12.47 -3.99 0.33
CA GLU A 191 12.95 -3.31 1.53
C GLU A 191 11.81 -2.56 2.21
N ASP A 192 11.03 -1.79 1.43
CA ASP A 192 9.83 -1.12 1.95
C ASP A 192 8.83 -2.11 2.52
N ALA A 193 8.55 -3.19 1.77
CA ALA A 193 7.60 -4.20 2.20
C ALA A 193 8.00 -4.84 3.54
N VAL A 194 9.26 -5.24 3.68
CA VAL A 194 9.77 -5.86 4.91
C VAL A 194 9.84 -4.86 6.06
N ASN A 195 10.24 -3.59 5.82
CA ASN A 195 10.42 -2.60 6.88
C ASN A 195 9.11 -2.04 7.44
N LEU A 196 8.07 -1.95 6.61
CA LEU A 196 6.84 -1.25 6.98
C LEU A 196 5.70 -2.17 7.39
N SER A 197 5.73 -3.46 7.02
CA SER A 197 4.55 -4.32 7.16
C SER A 197 4.70 -5.40 8.22
N ASP A 198 3.60 -5.72 8.88
CA ASP A 198 3.48 -6.90 9.75
C ASP A 198 3.35 -8.17 8.91
N LYS A 199 2.85 -8.03 7.65
CA LYS A 199 2.67 -9.14 6.72
C LYS A 199 2.99 -8.71 5.29
N VAL A 200 3.76 -9.53 4.59
CA VAL A 200 4.03 -9.37 3.15
C VAL A 200 3.36 -10.49 2.37
N ILE A 201 2.58 -10.11 1.36
CA ILE A 201 1.85 -11.02 0.48
C ILE A 201 2.46 -10.95 -0.90
N VAL A 202 2.94 -12.07 -1.40
CA VAL A 202 3.51 -12.18 -2.75
C VAL A 202 2.43 -12.67 -3.71
N LEU A 203 2.17 -11.90 -4.77
CA LEU A 203 1.28 -12.28 -5.86
C LEU A 203 2.06 -12.92 -7.01
N SER A 204 1.50 -13.99 -7.59
CA SER A 204 2.08 -14.71 -8.74
C SER A 204 1.44 -14.27 -10.04
N LYS A 205 2.24 -13.79 -10.99
CA LYS A 205 1.77 -13.46 -12.35
C LYS A 205 1.33 -14.72 -13.10
N LYS A 206 2.02 -15.85 -12.91
CA LYS A 206 1.72 -17.13 -13.55
C LYS A 206 0.35 -17.66 -13.12
N ASN A 207 0.08 -17.66 -11.80
CA ASN A 207 -1.15 -18.23 -11.25
C ASN A 207 -2.23 -17.18 -11.01
N LYS A 208 -1.91 -15.89 -11.12
CA LYS A 208 -2.82 -14.75 -10.84
C LYS A 208 -3.45 -14.80 -9.45
N SER A 209 -2.73 -15.41 -8.50
CA SER A 209 -3.16 -15.71 -7.14
C SER A 209 -2.08 -15.36 -6.13
N ILE A 210 -2.39 -15.48 -4.85
CA ILE A 210 -1.37 -15.37 -3.78
C ILE A 210 -0.42 -16.55 -3.87
N LYS A 211 0.87 -16.27 -4.02
CA LYS A 211 1.97 -17.26 -4.04
C LYS A 211 2.38 -17.63 -2.63
N ASN A 212 2.69 -16.63 -1.82
CA ASN A 212 3.12 -16.81 -0.43
C ASN A 212 2.66 -15.65 0.47
N ARG A 213 2.70 -15.90 1.79
CA ARG A 213 2.45 -14.93 2.85
C ARG A 213 3.57 -15.04 3.87
N TYR A 214 4.17 -13.90 4.21
CA TYR A 214 5.24 -13.80 5.20
C TYR A 214 4.76 -12.93 6.35
N VAL A 215 4.70 -13.47 7.56
CA VAL A 215 4.48 -12.70 8.79
C VAL A 215 5.85 -12.22 9.25
N ILE A 216 6.00 -10.90 9.33
CA ILE A 216 7.26 -10.25 9.69
C ILE A 216 7.26 -10.04 11.20
N ASN A 217 8.15 -10.73 11.91
CA ASN A 217 8.29 -10.57 13.35
C ASN A 217 9.24 -9.42 13.67
N TYR A 218 8.72 -8.35 14.31
CA TYR A 218 9.48 -7.12 14.59
C TYR A 218 10.31 -7.17 15.87
N ASP A 219 9.97 -8.06 16.82
CA ASP A 219 10.53 -8.05 18.17
C ASP A 219 12.03 -8.39 18.21
N ASN A 220 12.57 -8.95 17.12
CA ASN A 220 13.97 -9.35 16.99
C ASN A 220 14.58 -8.92 15.63
N LYS A 221 14.32 -7.70 15.13
CA LYS A 221 14.91 -7.26 13.85
C LYS A 221 16.42 -7.05 13.98
N THR A 222 17.16 -8.14 13.85
CA THR A 222 18.56 -8.10 13.46
C THR A 222 18.66 -8.00 11.93
N ASN A 223 19.80 -7.51 11.41
CA ASN A 223 20.06 -7.50 9.97
C ASN A 223 19.86 -8.89 9.34
N ASP A 224 20.15 -9.95 10.06
CA ASP A 224 19.99 -11.34 9.60
C ASP A 224 18.52 -11.71 9.34
N ILE A 225 17.61 -11.26 10.20
CA ILE A 225 16.17 -11.51 10.04
C ILE A 225 15.62 -10.72 8.86
N PHE A 226 16.03 -9.46 8.68
CA PHE A 226 15.70 -8.66 7.51
C PHE A 226 16.17 -9.36 6.22
N LEU A 227 17.45 -9.74 6.15
CA LEU A 227 18.02 -10.43 4.99
C LEU A 227 17.34 -11.77 4.70
N LYS A 228 16.92 -12.50 5.74
CA LYS A 228 16.14 -13.74 5.59
C LYS A 228 14.83 -13.47 4.85
N TYR A 229 13.99 -12.54 5.31
CA TYR A 229 12.71 -12.23 4.66
C TYR A 229 12.92 -11.63 3.27
N TYR A 230 13.87 -10.71 3.11
CA TYR A 230 14.23 -10.13 1.82
C TYR A 230 14.55 -11.24 0.80
N ASN A 231 15.44 -12.16 1.15
CA ASN A 231 15.84 -13.27 0.27
C ASN A 231 14.68 -14.23 -0.05
N MET A 232 13.80 -14.51 0.91
CA MET A 232 12.62 -15.36 0.69
C MET A 232 11.65 -14.72 -0.29
N ILE A 233 11.34 -13.46 -0.11
CA ILE A 233 10.43 -12.69 -0.98
C ILE A 233 11.05 -12.53 -2.37
N TRP A 234 12.33 -12.17 -2.45
CA TRP A 234 13.06 -12.03 -3.70
C TRP A 234 13.03 -13.32 -4.54
N ARG A 235 13.23 -14.48 -3.90
CA ARG A 235 13.14 -15.80 -4.57
C ARG A 235 11.74 -16.06 -5.13
N ASP A 236 10.72 -15.72 -4.38
CA ASP A 236 9.34 -15.89 -4.84
C ASP A 236 9.02 -15.00 -6.02
N LEU A 237 9.51 -13.78 -6.04
CA LEU A 237 9.31 -12.84 -7.14
C LEU A 237 10.02 -13.28 -8.43
N ASN A 238 11.21 -13.91 -8.29
CA ASN A 238 12.03 -14.31 -9.43
C ASN A 238 11.86 -15.79 -9.82
N ASP A 239 10.90 -16.52 -9.24
CA ASP A 239 10.64 -17.96 -9.47
C ASP A 239 11.87 -18.85 -9.34
N VAL A 240 12.85 -18.44 -8.51
CA VAL A 240 14.09 -19.17 -8.30
C VAL A 240 13.81 -20.41 -7.45
N ARG A 241 13.69 -21.59 -8.09
CA ARG A 241 13.61 -22.88 -7.40
C ARG A 241 14.98 -23.24 -6.81
N TRP A 242 15.08 -23.27 -5.50
CA TRP A 242 16.27 -23.77 -4.82
C TRP A 242 16.42 -25.28 -5.07
N LYS A 243 17.43 -25.69 -5.88
CA LYS A 243 17.93 -27.07 -5.85
C LYS A 243 18.61 -27.26 -4.50
N LYS A 244 18.03 -28.08 -3.62
CA LYS A 244 18.52 -28.45 -2.26
C LYS A 244 19.95 -29.06 -2.20
N ASN A 245 20.79 -28.89 -3.20
CA ASN A 245 22.03 -29.68 -3.38
C ASN A 245 23.35 -28.93 -3.21
N ILE A 246 23.37 -27.69 -2.67
CA ILE A 246 24.68 -26.99 -2.55
C ILE A 246 25.33 -27.16 -1.17
N PHE A 247 24.63 -27.63 -0.14
CA PHE A 247 25.23 -27.80 1.21
C PHE A 247 25.66 -29.22 1.61
N LYS A 248 25.72 -30.19 0.67
CA LYS A 248 26.21 -31.55 0.97
C LYS A 248 27.67 -31.82 0.59
N LYS A 249 28.45 -30.86 0.10
CA LYS A 249 29.82 -31.11 -0.39
C LYS A 249 30.96 -30.67 0.53
N ASN A 250 30.74 -30.16 1.73
CA ASN A 250 31.82 -29.76 2.63
C ASN A 250 31.85 -30.54 3.97
N LYS A 251 31.39 -31.79 4.01
CA LYS A 251 31.63 -32.70 5.15
C LYS A 251 32.28 -34.01 4.68
N LYS A 252 33.34 -33.92 3.91
CA LYS A 252 34.33 -35.00 3.71
C LYS A 252 35.63 -34.37 3.23
N LYS A 253 36.43 -33.91 4.16
CA LYS A 253 37.90 -34.05 4.17
C LYS A 253 38.38 -33.77 5.58
#